data_4fc587f09a524e5859d9ca7ff785d1b6
#
_entry.id   4fc587f09a524e5859d9ca7ff785d1b6
#
_cell.length_a   1.000
_cell.length_b   1.000
_cell.length_c   1.000
_cell.angle_alpha   90.00
_cell.angle_beta   90.00
_cell.angle_gamma   90.00
#
_symmetry.space_group_name_H-M   'P 1'
#
loop_
_entity.id
_entity.type
_entity.pdbx_description
1 polymer ?
#
loop_
_entity_poly.entity_id
_entity_poly.type
_entity_poly.pdbx_seq_one_letter_code
_entity_poly.pdbx_strand_id
1 'polypeptide(L)'
;IFIMTGYHSMRRPEETLQESPTDLVLCSNHIDFVLAKLIPFIDKNHTNWRETCDIEGLIIRMQDGNTRDTGRFRQVEPLENSPLVNRDLVHWKNYAEENGNYLQTPGTYASSVVRDCMFGKCTFCRYNGEDLTFSMLPVEQSLDEYERLVNDYGVQEIFDDSGVWYRGKEAREFAQGIIDRGLHKKGCYFGFNTRFEYLDEKTIALLAKANFRFVLIGLESADDETLARLNKGYQIQHVERCLSWMTKYGLHPHLTIMVGYYWQTQDQLDHTVSFV
;
A
#
# COMPACT_ATOMS: atom_id res chain seq x y z
N ILE A 1 12.45 7.06 -24.38
CA ILE A 1 11.07 7.34 -23.96
C ILE A 1 11.05 7.46 -22.45
N PHE A 2 10.56 8.58 -21.95
CA PHE A 2 10.40 8.82 -20.52
C PHE A 2 8.94 8.62 -20.13
N ILE A 3 8.70 7.65 -19.23
CA ILE A 3 7.38 7.32 -18.70
C ILE A 3 7.32 7.82 -17.25
N MET A 4 6.32 8.61 -16.91
CA MET A 4 6.09 9.04 -15.55
C MET A 4 4.80 8.42 -15.01
N THR A 5 4.84 8.03 -13.75
CA THR A 5 3.71 7.50 -13.01
C THR A 5 3.75 8.00 -11.57
N GLY A 6 2.75 7.68 -10.79
CA GLY A 6 2.61 8.12 -9.40
C GLY A 6 1.57 9.22 -9.28
N TYR A 7 1.29 9.59 -8.05
CA TYR A 7 0.06 10.32 -7.72
C TYR A 7 0.00 11.73 -8.24
N HIS A 8 1.09 12.46 -8.21
CA HIS A 8 1.13 13.82 -8.77
C HIS A 8 0.87 13.77 -10.26
N SER A 9 1.65 12.99 -10.99
CA SER A 9 1.53 12.88 -12.45
C SER A 9 0.16 12.36 -12.90
N MET A 10 -0.42 11.41 -12.17
CA MET A 10 -1.77 10.89 -12.47
C MET A 10 -2.88 11.92 -12.25
N ARG A 11 -2.71 12.86 -11.31
CA ARG A 11 -3.68 13.93 -10.99
C ARG A 11 -3.47 15.20 -11.80
N ARG A 12 -2.24 15.41 -12.28
CA ARG A 12 -1.80 16.59 -13.05
C ARG A 12 -1.00 16.16 -14.28
N PRO A 13 -1.57 15.32 -15.16
CA PRO A 13 -0.80 14.72 -16.25
C PRO A 13 -0.36 15.76 -17.30
N GLU A 14 -1.22 16.73 -17.61
CA GLU A 14 -0.90 17.77 -18.57
C GLU A 14 0.21 18.70 -18.05
N GLU A 15 0.12 19.12 -16.79
CA GLU A 15 1.16 19.90 -16.11
C GLU A 15 2.49 19.12 -16.10
N THR A 16 2.44 17.82 -15.75
CA THR A 16 3.62 16.95 -15.78
C THR A 16 4.26 16.89 -17.17
N LEU A 17 3.45 16.76 -18.22
CA LEU A 17 3.95 16.74 -19.60
C LEU A 17 4.50 18.11 -20.02
N GLN A 18 3.91 19.22 -19.58
CA GLN A 18 4.37 20.56 -19.94
C GLN A 18 5.68 20.94 -19.27
N GLU A 19 5.87 20.57 -18.00
CA GLU A 19 6.99 21.02 -17.16
C GLU A 19 8.17 20.03 -17.11
N SER A 20 8.07 18.89 -17.77
CA SER A 20 9.12 17.86 -17.76
C SER A 20 9.38 17.29 -19.16
N PRO A 21 10.50 16.60 -19.40
CA PRO A 21 10.78 15.90 -20.68
C PRO A 21 10.01 14.58 -20.83
N THR A 22 8.97 14.36 -20.03
CA THR A 22 8.16 13.14 -20.04
C THR A 22 7.44 12.96 -21.37
N ASP A 23 7.52 11.80 -21.98
CA ASP A 23 6.84 11.44 -23.22
C ASP A 23 5.39 11.02 -23.00
N LEU A 24 5.13 10.33 -21.89
CA LEU A 24 3.79 9.92 -21.49
C LEU A 24 3.64 9.80 -19.99
N VAL A 25 2.42 10.03 -19.50
CA VAL A 25 2.01 9.78 -18.12
C VAL A 25 1.13 8.53 -18.09
N LEU A 26 1.46 7.59 -17.22
CA LEU A 26 0.66 6.41 -16.96
C LEU A 26 -0.33 6.73 -15.84
N CYS A 27 -1.63 6.79 -16.19
CA CYS A 27 -2.74 7.16 -15.31
C CYS A 27 -3.52 5.95 -14.83
N SER A 28 -2.83 4.97 -14.24
CA SER A 28 -3.44 3.75 -13.71
C SER A 28 -2.71 3.28 -12.46
N ASN A 29 -3.44 2.72 -11.50
CA ASN A 29 -2.86 2.00 -10.36
C ASN A 29 -2.37 0.58 -10.75
N HIS A 30 -2.75 0.09 -11.94
CA HIS A 30 -2.30 -1.18 -12.53
C HIS A 30 -1.08 -0.96 -13.43
N ILE A 31 -0.03 -0.33 -12.87
CA ILE A 31 1.17 0.10 -13.61
C ILE A 31 1.84 -1.08 -14.33
N ASP A 32 1.99 -2.18 -13.64
CA ASP A 32 2.60 -3.43 -14.13
C ASP A 32 1.89 -4.00 -15.36
N PHE A 33 0.56 -4.09 -15.32
CA PHE A 33 -0.24 -4.59 -16.44
C PHE A 33 -0.23 -3.64 -17.65
N VAL A 34 -0.29 -2.34 -17.39
CA VAL A 34 -0.21 -1.35 -18.48
C VAL A 34 1.18 -1.38 -19.10
N LEU A 35 2.25 -1.42 -18.31
CA LEU A 35 3.62 -1.51 -18.84
C LEU A 35 3.88 -2.81 -19.58
N ALA A 36 3.33 -3.94 -19.11
CA ALA A 36 3.46 -5.22 -19.79
C ALA A 36 2.86 -5.22 -21.21
N LYS A 37 1.83 -4.40 -21.45
CA LYS A 37 1.24 -4.19 -22.78
C LYS A 37 1.98 -3.11 -23.57
N LEU A 38 2.33 -2.01 -22.92
CA LEU A 38 2.89 -0.82 -23.54
C LEU A 38 4.31 -1.04 -24.08
N ILE A 39 5.19 -1.68 -23.30
CA ILE A 39 6.59 -1.84 -23.70
C ILE A 39 6.72 -2.65 -24.99
N PRO A 40 6.10 -3.85 -25.14
CA PRO A 40 6.15 -4.57 -26.40
C PRO A 40 5.46 -3.83 -27.56
N PHE A 41 4.41 -3.05 -27.26
CA PHE A 41 3.73 -2.24 -28.27
C PHE A 41 4.65 -1.15 -28.83
N ILE A 42 5.36 -0.42 -27.96
CA ILE A 42 6.32 0.62 -28.36
C ILE A 42 7.47 -0.01 -29.15
N ASP A 43 8.01 -1.13 -28.69
CA ASP A 43 9.10 -1.85 -29.35
C ASP A 43 8.72 -2.26 -30.79
N LYS A 44 7.49 -2.71 -30.99
CA LYS A 44 6.99 -3.10 -32.31
C LYS A 44 6.70 -1.92 -33.24
N ASN A 45 6.29 -0.75 -32.69
CA ASN A 45 5.77 0.39 -33.44
C ASN A 45 6.67 1.63 -33.35
N HIS A 46 7.96 1.45 -33.34
CA HIS A 46 9.03 2.43 -33.05
C HIS A 46 8.77 3.90 -33.45
N THR A 47 8.22 4.16 -34.64
CA THR A 47 8.10 5.51 -35.19
C THR A 47 6.73 6.16 -35.00
N ASN A 48 5.66 5.38 -34.92
CA ASN A 48 4.27 5.89 -34.91
C ASN A 48 3.48 5.41 -33.67
N TRP A 49 4.15 4.94 -32.63
CA TRP A 49 3.48 4.44 -31.43
C TRP A 49 2.59 5.50 -30.76
N ARG A 50 2.95 6.80 -30.85
CA ARG A 50 2.16 7.87 -30.24
C ARG A 50 0.78 8.00 -30.87
N GLU A 51 0.72 7.87 -32.17
CA GLU A 51 -0.52 8.01 -32.97
C GLU A 51 -1.39 6.78 -32.92
N THR A 52 -0.79 5.60 -32.80
CA THR A 52 -1.47 4.31 -32.94
C THR A 52 -1.75 3.60 -31.60
N CYS A 53 -1.18 4.08 -30.47
CA CYS A 53 -1.38 3.45 -29.17
C CYS A 53 -2.83 3.60 -28.69
N ASP A 54 -3.53 2.49 -28.53
CA ASP A 54 -4.89 2.38 -28.03
C ASP A 54 -4.98 1.77 -26.62
N ILE A 55 -3.82 1.59 -25.97
CA ILE A 55 -3.74 1.08 -24.62
C ILE A 55 -4.30 2.14 -23.65
N GLU A 56 -5.37 1.79 -22.97
CA GLU A 56 -6.02 2.67 -21.98
C GLU A 56 -5.11 3.03 -20.81
N GLY A 57 -5.36 4.18 -20.20
CA GLY A 57 -4.66 4.65 -19.00
C GLY A 57 -3.42 5.51 -19.29
N LEU A 58 -3.29 6.07 -20.47
CA LEU A 58 -2.14 6.88 -20.87
C LEU A 58 -2.54 8.29 -21.28
N ILE A 59 -1.72 9.27 -20.90
CA ILE A 59 -1.74 10.60 -21.53
C ILE A 59 -0.39 10.79 -22.21
N ILE A 60 -0.41 10.93 -23.53
CA ILE A 60 0.76 10.87 -24.41
C ILE A 60 1.04 12.26 -24.96
N ARG A 61 2.31 12.69 -24.91
CA ARG A 61 2.78 13.87 -25.63
C ARG A 61 2.92 13.55 -27.12
N MET A 62 2.21 14.28 -27.95
CA MET A 62 2.30 14.17 -29.40
C MET A 62 3.50 14.97 -29.96
N GLN A 63 3.88 14.69 -31.21
CA GLN A 63 5.01 15.39 -31.87
C GLN A 63 4.76 16.89 -32.11
N ASP A 64 3.51 17.28 -32.24
CA ASP A 64 3.08 18.68 -32.39
C ASP A 64 2.99 19.46 -31.06
N GLY A 65 3.34 18.79 -29.92
CA GLY A 65 3.28 19.37 -28.57
C GLY A 65 1.92 19.25 -27.88
N ASN A 66 0.89 18.77 -28.58
CA ASN A 66 -0.41 18.46 -27.98
C ASN A 66 -0.35 17.20 -27.10
N THR A 67 -1.41 16.95 -26.36
CA THR A 67 -1.58 15.74 -25.57
C THR A 67 -2.72 14.89 -26.13
N ARG A 68 -2.56 13.56 -26.05
CA ARG A 68 -3.59 12.58 -26.39
C ARG A 68 -3.90 11.74 -25.18
N ASP A 69 -5.17 11.73 -24.79
CA ASP A 69 -5.71 10.86 -23.75
C ASP A 69 -6.23 9.57 -24.41
N THR A 70 -5.74 8.42 -23.96
CA THR A 70 -6.19 7.10 -24.44
C THR A 70 -7.38 6.55 -23.66
N GLY A 71 -7.92 7.32 -22.73
CA GLY A 71 -9.04 6.93 -21.89
C GLY A 71 -8.62 6.23 -20.60
N ARG A 72 -9.60 5.94 -19.74
CA ARG A 72 -9.38 5.30 -18.46
C ARG A 72 -9.09 3.81 -18.60
N PHE A 73 -8.05 3.34 -17.93
CA PHE A 73 -7.79 1.91 -17.76
C PHE A 73 -8.88 1.28 -16.88
N ARG A 74 -9.69 0.40 -17.47
CA ARG A 74 -10.84 -0.24 -16.80
C ARG A 74 -10.65 -1.74 -16.56
N GLN A 75 -9.61 -2.33 -17.12
CA GLN A 75 -9.30 -3.73 -16.87
C GLN A 75 -8.81 -3.92 -15.44
N VAL A 76 -9.50 -4.76 -14.67
CA VAL A 76 -9.04 -5.24 -13.37
C VAL A 76 -8.43 -6.61 -13.60
N GLU A 77 -7.11 -6.65 -13.68
CA GLU A 77 -6.42 -7.94 -13.73
C GLU A 77 -6.28 -8.46 -12.29
N PRO A 78 -6.65 -9.72 -12.03
CA PRO A 78 -6.45 -10.33 -10.73
C PRO A 78 -4.97 -10.35 -10.35
N LEU A 79 -4.65 -9.96 -9.12
CA LEU A 79 -3.25 -9.96 -8.63
C LEU A 79 -2.62 -11.36 -8.64
N GLU A 80 -3.42 -12.40 -8.56
CA GLU A 80 -2.98 -13.80 -8.66
C GLU A 80 -2.26 -14.11 -9.98
N ASN A 81 -2.48 -13.29 -11.02
CA ASN A 81 -1.77 -13.38 -12.30
C ASN A 81 -0.44 -12.62 -12.29
N SER A 82 -0.15 -11.86 -11.24
CA SER A 82 1.12 -11.13 -11.13
C SER A 82 2.24 -12.09 -10.73
N PRO A 83 3.42 -12.01 -11.38
CA PRO A 83 4.57 -12.79 -10.95
C PRO A 83 5.07 -12.32 -9.58
N LEU A 84 5.71 -13.21 -8.84
CA LEU A 84 6.43 -12.83 -7.63
C LEU A 84 7.53 -11.84 -7.95
N VAL A 85 7.74 -10.87 -7.06
CA VAL A 85 8.74 -9.81 -7.26
C VAL A 85 10.15 -10.39 -7.30
N ASN A 86 10.88 -10.18 -8.41
CA ASN A 86 12.29 -10.54 -8.51
C ASN A 86 13.16 -9.38 -8.03
N ARG A 87 13.60 -9.45 -6.78
CA ARG A 87 14.41 -8.42 -6.13
C ARG A 87 15.85 -8.38 -6.59
N ASP A 88 16.34 -9.44 -7.22
CA ASP A 88 17.71 -9.50 -7.74
C ASP A 88 17.94 -8.53 -8.90
N LEU A 89 16.85 -8.12 -9.59
CA LEU A 89 16.90 -7.13 -10.67
C LEU A 89 17.30 -5.71 -10.20
N VAL A 90 17.19 -5.41 -8.91
CA VAL A 90 17.34 -4.04 -8.37
C VAL A 90 18.39 -3.91 -7.27
N HIS A 91 19.30 -4.85 -7.13
CA HIS A 91 20.31 -4.85 -6.04
C HIS A 91 19.67 -4.59 -4.66
N TRP A 92 18.61 -5.32 -4.35
CA TRP A 92 17.71 -5.10 -3.20
C TRP A 92 18.45 -4.93 -1.86
N LYS A 93 19.61 -5.54 -1.66
CA LYS A 93 20.42 -5.41 -0.44
C LYS A 93 20.80 -3.96 -0.13
N ASN A 94 21.00 -3.13 -1.15
CA ASN A 94 21.30 -1.71 -0.95
C ASN A 94 20.15 -0.95 -0.28
N TYR A 95 18.94 -1.49 -0.33
CA TYR A 95 17.73 -0.90 0.29
C TYR A 95 17.35 -1.61 1.60
N ALA A 96 17.89 -2.79 1.84
CA ALA A 96 17.52 -3.65 2.94
C ALA A 96 18.22 -3.31 4.28
N GLU A 97 19.38 -2.67 4.21
CA GLU A 97 20.24 -2.44 5.38
C GLU A 97 20.22 -0.99 5.87
N GLU A 98 19.87 -0.03 5.00
CA GLU A 98 19.96 1.41 5.28
C GLU A 98 18.60 2.08 5.50
N ASN A 99 17.50 1.38 5.32
CA ASN A 99 16.17 1.97 5.45
C ASN A 99 15.74 2.00 6.92
N GLY A 100 15.69 3.20 7.49
CA GLY A 100 15.41 3.45 8.92
C GLY A 100 14.04 3.02 9.45
N ASN A 101 13.17 2.44 8.62
CA ASN A 101 11.88 1.91 9.08
C ASN A 101 11.96 0.48 9.62
N TYR A 102 13.06 -0.24 9.38
CA TYR A 102 13.25 -1.59 9.89
C TYR A 102 13.99 -1.57 11.23
N LEU A 103 13.54 -2.40 12.15
CA LEU A 103 14.25 -2.64 13.40
C LEU A 103 15.22 -3.82 13.27
N GLN A 104 14.98 -4.70 12.30
CA GLN A 104 15.86 -5.82 11.97
C GLN A 104 16.30 -5.72 10.51
N THR A 105 17.58 -5.94 10.27
CA THR A 105 18.13 -5.94 8.92
C THR A 105 18.76 -7.31 8.60
N PRO A 106 18.68 -7.75 7.35
CA PRO A 106 18.07 -7.08 6.19
C PRO A 106 16.52 -7.06 6.27
N GLY A 107 15.94 -5.89 6.00
CA GLY A 107 14.49 -5.70 5.95
C GLY A 107 13.99 -5.49 4.51
N THR A 108 12.70 -5.70 4.25
CA THR A 108 12.08 -5.42 2.95
C THR A 108 10.61 -5.09 3.08
N TYR A 109 10.08 -4.47 2.02
CA TYR A 109 8.64 -4.28 1.84
C TYR A 109 8.03 -5.44 1.06
N ALA A 110 6.84 -5.85 1.47
CA ALA A 110 5.89 -6.61 0.67
C ALA A 110 4.66 -5.71 0.45
N SER A 111 4.20 -5.56 -0.77
CA SER A 111 3.03 -4.74 -1.10
C SER A 111 2.15 -5.41 -2.14
N SER A 112 2.34 -6.69 -2.35
CA SER A 112 1.62 -7.48 -3.32
C SER A 112 0.30 -8.06 -2.80
N VAL A 113 -0.02 -7.81 -1.53
CA VAL A 113 -1.20 -8.38 -0.87
C VAL A 113 -2.47 -7.70 -1.32
N VAL A 114 -2.46 -6.37 -1.40
CA VAL A 114 -3.65 -5.54 -1.66
C VAL A 114 -3.31 -4.40 -2.60
N ARG A 115 -4.15 -4.18 -3.61
CA ARG A 115 -4.16 -2.93 -4.38
C ARG A 115 -5.25 -2.02 -3.85
N ASP A 116 -4.95 -0.73 -3.79
CA ASP A 116 -5.84 0.30 -3.28
C ASP A 116 -6.25 0.07 -1.81
N CYS A 117 -7.41 0.57 -1.41
CA CYS A 117 -7.90 0.46 -0.04
C CYS A 117 -9.33 -0.07 -0.04
N MET A 118 -9.57 -1.19 0.65
CA MET A 118 -10.89 -1.79 0.74
C MET A 118 -11.92 -0.90 1.44
N PHE A 119 -11.50 0.07 2.25
CA PHE A 119 -12.41 1.02 2.87
C PHE A 119 -12.77 2.17 1.92
N GLY A 120 -11.78 2.83 1.32
CA GLY A 120 -11.94 3.81 0.24
C GLY A 120 -12.84 5.02 0.53
N LYS A 121 -13.11 5.37 1.80
CA LYS A 121 -14.11 6.37 2.17
C LYS A 121 -13.58 7.54 3.01
N CYS A 122 -12.33 7.52 3.43
CA CYS A 122 -11.76 8.62 4.22
C CYS A 122 -11.72 9.89 3.38
N THR A 123 -12.29 11.00 3.89
CA THR A 123 -12.49 12.23 3.12
C THR A 123 -11.22 12.92 2.67
N PHE A 124 -10.11 12.73 3.37
CA PHE A 124 -8.78 13.29 3.08
C PHE A 124 -7.91 12.38 2.23
N CYS A 125 -8.30 11.11 2.08
CA CYS A 125 -7.44 10.09 1.51
C CYS A 125 -7.53 10.06 -0.02
N ARG A 126 -6.40 9.89 -0.68
CA ARG A 126 -6.35 9.65 -2.12
C ARG A 126 -7.05 8.37 -2.57
N TYR A 127 -7.18 7.39 -1.67
CA TYR A 127 -7.95 6.17 -1.90
C TYR A 127 -9.47 6.38 -1.72
N ASN A 128 -9.94 7.64 -1.77
CA ASN A 128 -11.34 7.98 -1.82
C ASN A 128 -11.70 8.37 -3.26
N GLY A 129 -12.47 7.53 -3.94
CA GLY A 129 -12.88 7.80 -5.32
C GLY A 129 -13.50 6.60 -6.02
N GLU A 130 -14.22 6.87 -7.10
CA GLU A 130 -14.93 5.87 -7.91
C GLU A 130 -13.98 5.02 -8.80
N ASP A 131 -12.72 5.41 -8.90
CA ASP A 131 -11.74 4.77 -9.80
C ASP A 131 -10.88 3.72 -9.09
N LEU A 132 -11.22 3.38 -7.85
CA LEU A 132 -10.48 2.39 -7.07
C LEU A 132 -10.85 0.98 -7.51
N THR A 133 -9.85 0.22 -7.86
CA THR A 133 -9.97 -1.20 -8.19
C THR A 133 -9.29 -2.00 -7.10
N PHE A 134 -10.02 -2.22 -6.00
CA PHE A 134 -9.52 -3.03 -4.91
C PHE A 134 -9.25 -4.46 -5.39
N SER A 135 -8.06 -4.95 -5.13
CA SER A 135 -7.65 -6.30 -5.46
C SER A 135 -6.69 -6.82 -4.38
N MET A 136 -6.79 -8.10 -4.06
CA MET A 136 -6.08 -8.73 -2.97
C MET A 136 -5.52 -10.07 -3.46
N LEU A 137 -4.25 -10.35 -3.17
CA LEU A 137 -3.67 -11.67 -3.40
C LEU A 137 -4.37 -12.74 -2.57
N PRO A 138 -4.53 -13.94 -3.09
CA PRO A 138 -4.85 -15.11 -2.27
C PRO A 138 -3.84 -15.27 -1.13
N VAL A 139 -4.31 -15.64 0.05
CA VAL A 139 -3.46 -15.78 1.25
C VAL A 139 -2.27 -16.70 1.00
N GLU A 140 -2.47 -17.82 0.33
CA GLU A 140 -1.40 -18.80 0.02
C GLU A 140 -0.30 -18.18 -0.86
N GLN A 141 -0.66 -17.40 -1.87
CA GLN A 141 0.33 -16.75 -2.74
C GLN A 141 1.16 -15.70 -1.99
N SER A 142 0.52 -14.96 -1.07
CA SER A 142 1.25 -14.04 -0.19
C SER A 142 2.15 -14.78 0.79
N LEU A 143 1.72 -15.91 1.32
CA LEU A 143 2.56 -16.77 2.16
C LEU A 143 3.76 -17.32 1.39
N ASP A 144 3.62 -17.68 0.12
CA ASP A 144 4.72 -18.13 -0.74
C ASP A 144 5.77 -17.02 -0.93
N GLU A 145 5.32 -15.76 -1.11
CA GLU A 145 6.23 -14.62 -1.19
C GLU A 145 6.98 -14.41 0.13
N TYR A 146 6.28 -14.46 1.27
CA TYR A 146 6.92 -14.32 2.58
C TYR A 146 7.90 -15.45 2.88
N GLU A 147 7.53 -16.68 2.54
CA GLU A 147 8.41 -17.83 2.69
C GLU A 147 9.67 -17.69 1.88
N ARG A 148 9.56 -17.24 0.62
CA ARG A 148 10.69 -16.94 -0.25
C ARG A 148 11.58 -15.83 0.32
N LEU A 149 10.99 -14.75 0.82
CA LEU A 149 11.75 -13.65 1.43
C LEU A 149 12.56 -14.12 2.65
N VAL A 150 11.97 -14.94 3.50
CA VAL A 150 12.63 -15.45 4.70
C VAL A 150 13.68 -16.51 4.35
N ASN A 151 13.36 -17.46 3.45
CA ASN A 151 14.23 -18.62 3.20
C ASN A 151 15.31 -18.35 2.16
N ASP A 152 14.99 -17.66 1.05
CA ASP A 152 15.90 -17.47 -0.07
C ASP A 152 16.67 -16.16 0.06
N TYR A 153 16.03 -15.10 0.54
CA TYR A 153 16.66 -13.79 0.70
C TYR A 153 17.22 -13.53 2.12
N GLY A 154 16.87 -14.36 3.10
CA GLY A 154 17.34 -14.23 4.48
C GLY A 154 16.81 -12.97 5.19
N VAL A 155 15.64 -12.48 4.77
CA VAL A 155 15.04 -11.27 5.34
C VAL A 155 14.65 -11.50 6.79
N GLN A 156 14.96 -10.54 7.65
CA GLN A 156 14.68 -10.59 9.09
C GLN A 156 13.51 -9.68 9.49
N GLU A 157 13.08 -8.78 8.64
CA GLU A 157 11.84 -8.00 8.83
C GLU A 157 11.14 -7.73 7.51
N ILE A 158 9.84 -8.02 7.46
CA ILE A 158 8.98 -7.75 6.32
C ILE A 158 7.88 -6.80 6.77
N PHE A 159 7.79 -5.64 6.10
CA PHE A 159 6.67 -4.73 6.28
C PHE A 159 5.76 -4.79 5.05
N ASP A 160 4.48 -5.13 5.25
CA ASP A 160 3.50 -5.09 4.17
C ASP A 160 2.95 -3.67 4.01
N ASP A 161 3.40 -2.99 2.95
CA ASP A 161 3.02 -1.62 2.62
C ASP A 161 1.74 -1.53 1.78
N SER A 162 0.85 -2.48 1.94
CA SER A 162 -0.51 -2.41 1.39
C SER A 162 -1.25 -1.20 1.94
N GLY A 163 -2.13 -0.58 1.16
CA GLY A 163 -2.93 0.55 1.65
C GLY A 163 -3.79 0.20 2.87
N VAL A 164 -4.33 -1.00 2.91
CA VAL A 164 -4.89 -1.68 4.09
C VAL A 164 -4.71 -3.18 3.89
N TRP A 165 -4.07 -3.83 4.85
CA TRP A 165 -3.78 -5.25 4.82
C TRP A 165 -5.03 -6.12 5.03
N TYR A 166 -4.88 -7.42 5.00
CA TYR A 166 -5.94 -8.40 5.26
C TYR A 166 -6.74 -8.10 6.52
N ARG A 167 -8.00 -8.51 6.55
CA ARG A 167 -8.89 -8.33 7.70
C ARG A 167 -9.56 -9.64 8.12
N GLY A 168 -10.00 -9.68 9.36
CA GLY A 168 -10.87 -10.75 9.86
C GLY A 168 -10.32 -12.15 9.58
N LYS A 169 -11.01 -12.89 8.71
CA LYS A 169 -10.68 -14.27 8.39
C LYS A 169 -9.34 -14.39 7.68
N GLU A 170 -9.11 -13.60 6.64
CA GLU A 170 -7.89 -13.63 5.82
C GLU A 170 -6.64 -13.29 6.66
N ALA A 171 -6.74 -12.29 7.55
CA ALA A 171 -5.64 -11.94 8.47
C ALA A 171 -5.28 -13.10 9.41
N ARG A 172 -6.29 -13.83 9.90
CA ARG A 172 -6.04 -15.01 10.75
C ARG A 172 -5.51 -16.19 9.97
N GLU A 173 -6.00 -16.44 8.76
CA GLU A 173 -5.49 -17.47 7.86
C GLU A 173 -4.03 -17.22 7.52
N PHE A 174 -3.66 -15.98 7.21
CA PHE A 174 -2.28 -15.60 6.95
C PHE A 174 -1.38 -15.80 8.18
N ALA A 175 -1.79 -15.30 9.35
CA ALA A 175 -1.03 -15.47 10.59
C ALA A 175 -0.87 -16.95 10.96
N GLN A 176 -1.91 -17.77 10.77
CA GLN A 176 -1.83 -19.20 10.98
C GLN A 176 -0.87 -19.86 9.96
N GLY A 177 -0.91 -19.44 8.69
CA GLY A 177 0.01 -19.93 7.66
C GLY A 177 1.48 -19.61 7.98
N ILE A 178 1.79 -18.44 8.52
CA ILE A 178 3.14 -18.10 9.04
C ILE A 178 3.57 -19.10 10.12
N ILE A 179 2.65 -19.46 11.03
CA ILE A 179 2.92 -20.42 12.11
C ILE A 179 3.11 -21.83 11.54
N ASP A 180 2.22 -22.29 10.68
CA ASP A 180 2.23 -23.63 10.11
C ASP A 180 3.45 -23.89 9.24
N ARG A 181 3.90 -22.88 8.49
CA ARG A 181 5.15 -22.90 7.70
C ARG A 181 6.41 -22.70 8.56
N GLY A 182 6.25 -22.43 9.85
CA GLY A 182 7.35 -22.24 10.81
C GLY A 182 8.17 -20.97 10.61
N LEU A 183 7.70 -20.00 9.83
CA LEU A 183 8.43 -18.77 9.50
C LEU A 183 8.68 -17.91 10.75
N HIS A 184 7.74 -17.91 11.71
CA HIS A 184 7.88 -17.22 13.01
C HIS A 184 9.07 -17.73 13.83
N LYS A 185 9.55 -18.96 13.61
CA LYS A 185 10.70 -19.55 14.32
C LYS A 185 12.05 -19.18 13.69
N LYS A 186 12.04 -18.54 12.53
CA LYS A 186 13.25 -18.14 11.81
C LYS A 186 13.82 -16.79 12.25
N GLY A 187 13.21 -16.15 13.25
CA GLY A 187 13.65 -14.85 13.76
C GLY A 187 13.17 -13.67 12.92
N CYS A 188 12.37 -13.89 11.88
CA CYS A 188 11.80 -12.82 11.08
C CYS A 188 10.60 -12.18 11.80
N TYR A 189 10.53 -10.86 11.77
CA TYR A 189 9.40 -10.06 12.24
C TYR A 189 8.57 -9.57 11.08
N PHE A 190 7.29 -9.33 11.34
CA PHE A 190 6.33 -8.87 10.36
C PHE A 190 5.63 -7.59 10.82
N GLY A 191 5.35 -6.70 9.88
CA GLY A 191 4.60 -5.47 10.09
C GLY A 191 3.62 -5.22 8.95
N PHE A 192 2.62 -4.37 9.17
CA PHE A 192 1.60 -4.09 8.18
C PHE A 192 0.85 -2.79 8.46
N ASN A 193 0.16 -2.27 7.42
CA ASN A 193 -0.78 -1.17 7.52
C ASN A 193 -2.19 -1.69 7.76
N THR A 194 -2.94 -1.09 8.68
CA THR A 194 -4.33 -1.49 8.92
C THR A 194 -5.19 -0.35 9.47
N ARG A 195 -6.42 -0.69 9.82
CA ARG A 195 -7.42 0.16 10.45
C ARG A 195 -7.92 -0.50 11.74
N PHE A 196 -8.30 0.30 12.72
CA PHE A 196 -8.72 -0.22 14.04
C PHE A 196 -9.92 -1.17 13.95
N GLU A 197 -10.91 -0.89 13.11
CA GLU A 197 -12.10 -1.71 12.98
C GLU A 197 -11.87 -3.10 12.36
N TYR A 198 -10.67 -3.36 11.85
CA TYR A 198 -10.30 -4.67 11.29
C TYR A 198 -9.57 -5.57 12.29
N LEU A 199 -9.34 -5.05 13.50
CA LEU A 199 -8.63 -5.75 14.57
C LEU A 199 -9.58 -6.11 15.70
N ASP A 200 -9.61 -7.38 16.03
CA ASP A 200 -10.20 -7.91 17.26
C ASP A 200 -9.11 -8.59 18.13
N GLU A 201 -9.43 -8.85 19.38
CA GLU A 201 -8.46 -9.42 20.32
C GLU A 201 -7.90 -10.77 19.82
N LYS A 202 -8.74 -11.61 19.20
CA LYS A 202 -8.32 -12.92 18.68
C LYS A 202 -7.32 -12.78 17.55
N THR A 203 -7.56 -11.83 16.65
CA THR A 203 -6.66 -11.55 15.53
C THR A 203 -5.34 -11.00 16.04
N ILE A 204 -5.35 -10.03 16.95
CA ILE A 204 -4.13 -9.46 17.57
C ILE A 204 -3.32 -10.55 18.29
N ALA A 205 -3.96 -11.41 19.08
CA ALA A 205 -3.28 -12.50 19.77
C ALA A 205 -2.62 -13.51 18.80
N LEU A 206 -3.27 -13.81 17.67
CA LEU A 206 -2.72 -14.72 16.66
C LEU A 206 -1.58 -14.08 15.88
N LEU A 207 -1.70 -12.80 15.51
CA LEU A 207 -0.64 -12.02 14.89
C LEU A 207 0.61 -11.98 15.77
N ALA A 208 0.46 -11.74 17.06
CA ALA A 208 1.58 -11.77 18.01
C ALA A 208 2.31 -13.12 18.02
N LYS A 209 1.57 -14.24 18.02
CA LYS A 209 2.14 -15.60 17.94
C LYS A 209 2.90 -15.84 16.63
N ALA A 210 2.49 -15.19 15.56
CA ALA A 210 3.11 -15.27 14.23
C ALA A 210 4.27 -14.29 14.06
N ASN A 211 4.79 -13.65 15.13
CA ASN A 211 5.85 -12.65 15.13
C ASN A 211 5.49 -11.33 14.40
N PHE A 212 4.21 -11.03 14.25
CA PHE A 212 3.84 -9.68 13.88
C PHE A 212 4.13 -8.74 15.04
N ARG A 213 4.85 -7.67 14.75
CA ARG A 213 5.33 -6.76 15.78
C ARG A 213 4.91 -5.32 15.52
N PHE A 214 5.10 -4.84 14.31
CA PHE A 214 4.89 -3.45 13.93
C PHE A 214 3.55 -3.28 13.20
N VAL A 215 2.71 -2.37 13.69
CA VAL A 215 1.39 -2.09 13.10
C VAL A 215 1.29 -0.60 12.83
N LEU A 216 1.36 -0.20 11.56
CA LEU A 216 1.10 1.17 11.15
C LEU A 216 -0.41 1.38 11.02
N ILE A 217 -0.95 2.35 11.77
CA ILE A 217 -2.39 2.52 11.87
C ILE A 217 -2.78 4.00 11.97
N GLY A 218 -3.68 4.42 11.10
CA GLY A 218 -4.12 5.80 11.03
C GLY A 218 -5.09 6.15 12.16
N LEU A 219 -4.61 6.80 13.23
CA LEU A 219 -5.47 7.41 14.24
C LEU A 219 -6.08 8.71 13.73
N GLU A 220 -5.28 9.58 13.18
CA GLU A 220 -5.53 10.91 12.65
C GLU A 220 -5.96 11.94 13.72
N SER A 221 -6.83 11.58 14.65
CA SER A 221 -7.28 12.41 15.78
C SER A 221 -7.84 11.53 16.90
N ALA A 222 -7.72 11.98 18.15
CA ALA A 222 -8.40 11.37 19.29
C ALA A 222 -9.78 11.99 19.58
N ASP A 223 -10.31 12.81 18.68
CA ASP A 223 -11.61 13.47 18.79
C ASP A 223 -12.66 12.81 17.89
N ASP A 224 -13.75 12.34 18.46
CA ASP A 224 -14.81 11.60 17.73
C ASP A 224 -15.51 12.47 16.68
N GLU A 225 -15.65 13.79 16.90
CA GLU A 225 -16.24 14.68 15.89
C GLU A 225 -15.30 14.77 14.67
N THR A 226 -14.03 14.92 14.89
CA THR A 226 -13.02 14.93 13.83
C THR A 226 -12.99 13.59 13.10
N LEU A 227 -12.97 12.45 13.81
CA LEU A 227 -13.03 11.12 13.22
C LEU A 227 -14.28 10.93 12.34
N ALA A 228 -15.43 11.44 12.77
CA ALA A 228 -16.66 11.42 12.00
C ALA A 228 -16.57 12.26 10.72
N ARG A 229 -16.02 13.48 10.80
CA ARG A 229 -15.78 14.38 9.65
C ARG A 229 -14.80 13.77 8.63
N LEU A 230 -13.80 13.04 9.12
CA LEU A 230 -12.85 12.30 8.30
C LEU A 230 -13.42 11.01 7.72
N ASN A 231 -14.63 10.63 8.12
CA ASN A 231 -15.28 9.38 7.76
C ASN A 231 -14.42 8.15 8.08
N LYS A 232 -13.84 8.12 9.29
CA LYS A 232 -12.98 7.00 9.72
C LYS A 232 -13.77 5.73 10.06
N GLY A 233 -15.07 5.83 10.39
CA GLY A 233 -15.93 4.67 10.64
C GLY A 233 -15.75 3.99 12.01
N TYR A 234 -14.99 4.60 12.92
CA TYR A 234 -14.80 4.12 14.30
C TYR A 234 -14.75 5.30 15.27
N GLN A 235 -14.87 5.00 16.56
CA GLN A 235 -14.80 5.93 17.68
C GLN A 235 -13.56 5.66 18.54
N ILE A 236 -13.15 6.66 19.33
CA ILE A 236 -11.95 6.59 20.16
C ILE A 236 -11.99 5.44 21.17
N GLN A 237 -13.16 5.11 21.72
CA GLN A 237 -13.31 3.98 22.65
C GLN A 237 -12.89 2.64 22.01
N HIS A 238 -13.12 2.47 20.69
CA HIS A 238 -12.66 1.27 19.99
C HIS A 238 -11.14 1.28 19.82
N VAL A 239 -10.56 2.45 19.55
CA VAL A 239 -9.10 2.64 19.48
C VAL A 239 -8.44 2.24 20.79
N GLU A 240 -8.91 2.75 21.93
CA GLU A 240 -8.39 2.42 23.26
C GLU A 240 -8.37 0.92 23.52
N ARG A 241 -9.47 0.23 23.18
CA ARG A 241 -9.51 -1.24 23.31
C ARG A 241 -8.48 -1.94 22.44
N CYS A 242 -8.33 -1.53 21.20
CA CYS A 242 -7.33 -2.12 20.30
C CYS A 242 -5.90 -1.89 20.82
N LEU A 243 -5.60 -0.68 21.26
CA LEU A 243 -4.29 -0.36 21.85
C LEU A 243 -4.00 -1.18 23.11
N SER A 244 -5.00 -1.35 23.98
CA SER A 244 -4.89 -2.22 25.16
C SER A 244 -4.58 -3.68 24.77
N TRP A 245 -5.24 -4.23 23.75
CA TRP A 245 -4.93 -5.57 23.25
C TRP A 245 -3.53 -5.65 22.63
N MET A 246 -3.13 -4.66 21.83
CA MET A 246 -1.78 -4.61 21.26
C MET A 246 -0.72 -4.61 22.37
N THR A 247 -0.87 -3.77 23.37
CA THR A 247 0.03 -3.75 24.55
C THR A 247 0.07 -5.10 25.26
N LYS A 248 -1.09 -5.70 25.51
CA LYS A 248 -1.22 -7.01 26.16
C LYS A 248 -0.46 -8.12 25.44
N TYR A 249 -0.46 -8.09 24.11
CA TYR A 249 0.14 -9.14 23.27
C TYR A 249 1.50 -8.76 22.67
N GLY A 250 2.01 -7.57 22.95
CA GLY A 250 3.35 -7.13 22.53
C GLY A 250 3.44 -6.70 21.06
N LEU A 251 2.33 -6.22 20.46
CA LEU A 251 2.37 -5.52 19.18
C LEU A 251 2.67 -4.04 19.42
N HIS A 252 3.47 -3.46 18.53
CA HIS A 252 3.88 -2.06 18.60
C HIS A 252 3.09 -1.23 17.59
N PRO A 253 2.05 -0.49 18.02
CA PRO A 253 1.33 0.41 17.13
C PRO A 253 2.19 1.64 16.81
N HIS A 254 2.25 1.99 15.54
CA HIS A 254 2.74 3.27 15.06
C HIS A 254 1.54 4.08 14.59
N LEU A 255 1.16 5.09 15.38
CA LEU A 255 -0.02 5.89 15.11
C LEU A 255 0.35 7.07 14.20
N THR A 256 -0.33 7.18 13.07
CA THR A 256 -0.27 8.42 12.28
C THR A 256 -1.31 9.41 12.77
N ILE A 257 -0.91 10.69 12.85
CA ILE A 257 -1.74 11.78 13.34
C ILE A 257 -1.73 12.90 12.30
N MET A 258 -2.88 13.49 12.07
CA MET A 258 -3.02 14.67 11.23
C MET A 258 -3.46 15.85 12.09
N VAL A 259 -2.82 16.99 11.87
CA VAL A 259 -3.10 18.25 12.57
C VAL A 259 -3.37 19.38 11.58
N GLY A 260 -4.09 20.41 12.03
CA GLY A 260 -4.35 21.60 11.23
C GLY A 260 -5.56 21.48 10.32
N TYR A 261 -6.54 20.68 10.67
CA TYR A 261 -7.85 20.73 10.01
C TYR A 261 -8.47 22.12 10.20
N TYR A 262 -9.08 22.69 9.18
CA TYR A 262 -9.63 24.06 9.22
C TYR A 262 -10.75 24.25 10.27
N TRP A 263 -11.32 23.16 10.80
CA TRP A 263 -12.30 23.16 11.89
C TRP A 263 -11.71 22.82 13.26
N GLN A 264 -10.44 22.42 13.33
CA GLN A 264 -9.83 21.90 14.55
C GLN A 264 -9.60 23.03 15.55
N THR A 265 -10.09 22.85 16.77
CA THR A 265 -9.82 23.76 17.89
C THR A 265 -8.51 23.36 18.58
N GLN A 266 -7.94 24.30 19.37
CA GLN A 266 -6.74 24.01 20.16
C GLN A 266 -7.00 22.89 21.17
N ASP A 267 -8.17 22.89 21.81
CA ASP A 267 -8.54 21.85 22.79
C ASP A 267 -8.59 20.45 22.17
N GLN A 268 -9.11 20.32 20.95
CA GLN A 268 -9.12 19.04 20.21
C GLN A 268 -7.69 18.57 19.84
N LEU A 269 -6.81 19.51 19.51
CA LEU A 269 -5.40 19.20 19.24
C LEU A 269 -4.71 18.75 20.53
N ASP A 270 -4.85 19.50 21.63
CA ASP A 270 -4.24 19.19 22.92
C ASP A 270 -4.75 17.85 23.47
N HIS A 271 -6.03 17.55 23.26
CA HIS A 271 -6.61 16.25 23.58
C HIS A 271 -5.92 15.11 22.79
N THR A 272 -5.73 15.30 21.50
CA THR A 272 -5.06 14.30 20.66
C THR A 272 -3.59 14.09 21.07
N VAL A 273 -2.87 15.18 21.36
CA VAL A 273 -1.48 15.10 21.87
C VAL A 273 -1.39 14.40 23.22
N SER A 274 -2.37 14.62 24.10
CA SER A 274 -2.40 14.00 25.42
C SER A 274 -2.80 12.51 25.37
N PHE A 275 -3.47 12.10 24.31
CA PHE A 275 -3.90 10.71 24.11
C PHE A 275 -2.75 9.79 23.69
N VAL A 276 -1.76 10.30 22.93
CA VAL A 276 -0.61 9.53 22.41
C VAL A 276 0.59 9.62 23.34
#